data_968d85d75ce709c642134f37ea1a9d3b
#
_entry.id   968d85d75ce709c642134f37ea1a9d3b
#
_cell.length_a   1.000
_cell.length_b   1.000
_cell.length_c   1.000
_cell.angle_alpha   90.00
_cell.angle_beta   90.00
_cell.angle_gamma   90.00
#
_symmetry.space_group_name_H-M   'P 1'
#
loop_
_entity.id
_entity.type
_entity.pdbx_description
1 polymer ?
#
loop_
_entity_poly.entity_id
_entity_poly.type
_entity_poly.pdbx_seq_one_letter_code
_entity_poly.pdbx_strand_id
1 'polypeptide(L)'
;MKGYRYLAALSSVFEMIIYVVALSLVLDNLNNIANVLAYAIGFGVGIIVGMKIEERIALGYITVNVITKEYNLDLPNQIRDLGYGVTSWLANGRDGERMMLEILTQRKNERKLYKQIIEIDEGAFIVSSEPKQIHGGFWIKQVRK
;
A
#
# COMPACT_ATOMS: atom_id res chain seq x y z
N MET A 1 -2.98 -6.71 -15.17
CA MET A 1 -1.78 -7.52 -14.79
C MET A 1 -1.33 -8.52 -15.88
N LYS A 2 -1.35 -8.15 -17.18
CA LYS A 2 -1.02 -9.10 -18.26
C LYS A 2 0.46 -9.08 -18.74
N GLY A 3 1.29 -8.13 -18.31
CA GLY A 3 2.67 -7.95 -18.83
C GLY A 3 3.80 -8.61 -18.02
N TYR A 4 3.56 -9.03 -16.79
CA TYR A 4 4.63 -9.47 -15.90
C TYR A 4 4.66 -10.99 -15.62
N ARG A 5 3.84 -11.76 -16.31
CA ARG A 5 3.77 -13.22 -16.08
C ARG A 5 5.10 -13.93 -16.34
N TYR A 6 5.80 -13.55 -17.40
CA TYR A 6 7.10 -14.15 -17.75
C TYR A 6 8.20 -13.69 -16.79
N LEU A 7 8.17 -12.43 -16.34
CA LEU A 7 9.10 -11.94 -15.32
C LEU A 7 8.88 -12.63 -13.98
N ALA A 8 7.62 -12.82 -13.58
CA ALA A 8 7.28 -13.56 -12.37
C ALA A 8 7.73 -15.05 -12.45
N ALA A 9 7.54 -15.69 -13.60
CA ALA A 9 8.02 -17.05 -13.82
C ALA A 9 9.55 -17.14 -13.79
N LEU A 10 10.25 -16.17 -14.39
CA LEU A 10 11.71 -16.13 -14.39
C LEU A 10 12.26 -15.91 -12.97
N SER A 11 11.66 -14.97 -12.21
CA SER A 11 12.08 -14.71 -10.83
C SER A 11 11.84 -15.92 -9.92
N SER A 12 10.74 -16.66 -10.11
CA SER A 12 10.48 -17.88 -9.31
C SER A 12 11.48 -19.01 -9.59
N VAL A 13 11.98 -19.12 -10.82
CA VAL A 13 13.05 -20.07 -11.14
C VAL A 13 14.35 -19.71 -10.41
N PHE A 14 14.72 -18.42 -10.41
CA PHE A 14 15.89 -17.94 -9.66
C PHE A 14 15.75 -18.16 -8.16
N GLU A 15 14.60 -17.89 -7.61
CA GLU A 15 14.27 -18.11 -6.21
C GLU A 15 14.43 -19.57 -5.83
N MET A 16 13.91 -20.48 -6.66
CA MET A 16 14.02 -21.93 -6.44
C MET A 16 15.47 -22.43 -6.51
N ILE A 17 16.27 -21.92 -7.42
CA ILE A 17 17.69 -22.29 -7.50
C ILE A 17 18.42 -21.89 -6.21
N ILE A 18 18.22 -20.65 -5.75
CA ILE A 18 18.83 -20.14 -4.51
C ILE A 18 18.37 -21.00 -3.32
N TYR A 19 17.08 -21.31 -3.26
CA TYR A 19 16.52 -22.14 -2.18
C TYR A 19 17.13 -23.52 -2.15
N VAL A 20 17.24 -24.22 -3.29
CA VAL A 20 17.80 -25.58 -3.39
C VAL A 20 19.28 -25.56 -3.01
N VAL A 21 20.07 -24.59 -3.46
CA VAL A 21 21.49 -24.47 -3.08
C VAL A 21 21.64 -24.25 -1.57
N ALA A 22 20.85 -23.32 -1.00
CA ALA A 22 20.88 -23.04 0.43
C ALA A 22 20.48 -24.28 1.26
N LEU A 23 19.45 -25.01 0.82
CA LEU A 23 19.00 -26.22 1.47
C LEU A 23 20.04 -27.32 1.38
N SER A 24 20.72 -27.50 0.24
CA SER A 24 21.80 -28.49 0.06
C SER A 24 22.93 -28.27 1.08
N LEU A 25 23.37 -27.02 1.26
CA LEU A 25 24.41 -26.66 2.24
C LEU A 25 24.02 -27.02 3.67
N VAL A 26 22.74 -26.92 4.01
CA VAL A 26 22.24 -27.29 5.34
C VAL A 26 22.15 -28.79 5.48
N LEU A 27 21.69 -29.51 4.44
CA LEU A 27 21.57 -30.99 4.45
C LEU A 27 22.93 -31.68 4.57
N ASP A 28 23.97 -31.15 3.94
CA ASP A 28 25.35 -31.67 4.04
C ASP A 28 25.92 -31.54 5.46
N ASN A 29 25.33 -30.70 6.31
CA ASN A 29 25.81 -30.39 7.67
C ASN A 29 24.74 -30.55 8.74
N LEU A 30 23.76 -31.41 8.56
CA LEU A 30 22.65 -31.64 9.52
C LEU A 30 23.10 -32.04 10.93
N ASN A 31 24.28 -32.61 11.09
CA ASN A 31 24.84 -32.99 12.39
C ASN A 31 25.20 -31.77 13.26
N ASN A 32 25.22 -30.58 12.68
CA ASN A 32 25.48 -29.32 13.40
C ASN A 32 24.21 -28.51 13.59
N ILE A 33 23.63 -28.56 14.79
CA ILE A 33 22.44 -27.84 15.18
C ILE A 33 22.58 -26.33 14.93
N ALA A 34 23.79 -25.77 15.07
CA ALA A 34 24.04 -24.35 14.82
C ALA A 34 23.75 -23.97 13.36
N ASN A 35 24.07 -24.84 12.39
CA ASN A 35 23.79 -24.57 10.98
C ASN A 35 22.28 -24.58 10.69
N VAL A 36 21.55 -25.51 11.30
CA VAL A 36 20.09 -25.58 11.18
C VAL A 36 19.43 -24.35 11.76
N LEU A 37 19.88 -23.91 12.95
CA LEU A 37 19.36 -22.70 13.59
C LEU A 37 19.71 -21.43 12.78
N ALA A 38 20.93 -21.34 12.27
CA ALA A 38 21.33 -20.20 11.43
C ALA A 38 20.48 -20.09 10.17
N TYR A 39 20.17 -21.23 9.53
CA TYR A 39 19.28 -21.26 8.38
C TYR A 39 17.86 -20.82 8.72
N ALA A 40 17.29 -21.35 9.80
CA ALA A 40 15.93 -21.00 10.24
C ALA A 40 15.81 -19.50 10.60
N ILE A 41 16.79 -18.95 11.31
CA ILE A 41 16.84 -17.52 11.66
C ILE A 41 17.01 -16.67 10.40
N GLY A 42 17.93 -17.06 9.51
CA GLY A 42 18.16 -16.35 8.23
C GLY A 42 16.91 -16.30 7.36
N PHE A 43 16.16 -17.39 7.28
CA PHE A 43 14.89 -17.46 6.58
C PHE A 43 13.85 -16.50 7.19
N GLY A 44 13.70 -16.51 8.52
CA GLY A 44 12.77 -15.62 9.22
C GLY A 44 13.13 -14.13 9.02
N VAL A 45 14.42 -13.79 9.13
CA VAL A 45 14.90 -12.43 8.85
C VAL A 45 14.65 -12.03 7.40
N GLY A 46 14.87 -12.95 6.46
CA GLY A 46 14.61 -12.74 5.03
C GLY A 46 13.16 -12.36 4.75
N ILE A 47 12.19 -13.03 5.39
CA ILE A 47 10.77 -12.69 5.28
C ILE A 47 10.51 -11.27 5.78
N ILE A 48 11.03 -10.90 6.95
CA ILE A 48 10.84 -9.56 7.52
C ILE A 48 11.42 -8.47 6.61
N VAL A 49 12.60 -8.71 6.06
CA VAL A 49 13.26 -7.79 5.12
C VAL A 49 12.46 -7.68 3.83
N GLY A 50 11.99 -8.81 3.29
CA GLY A 50 11.15 -8.85 2.08
C GLY A 50 9.86 -8.03 2.25
N MET A 51 9.15 -8.20 3.36
CA MET A 51 7.96 -7.41 3.70
C MET A 51 8.25 -5.91 3.77
N LYS A 52 9.36 -5.51 4.41
CA LYS A 52 9.75 -4.08 4.47
C LYS A 52 10.10 -3.50 3.11
N ILE A 53 10.70 -4.28 2.23
CA ILE A 53 10.99 -3.86 0.85
C ILE A 53 9.68 -3.69 0.09
N GLU A 54 8.75 -4.65 0.18
CA GLU A 54 7.43 -4.57 -0.44
C GLU A 54 6.66 -3.31 0.02
N GLU A 55 6.63 -3.05 1.32
CA GLU A 55 6.01 -1.84 1.87
C GLU A 55 6.63 -0.54 1.33
N ARG A 56 7.95 -0.51 1.11
CA ARG A 56 8.64 0.67 0.56
C ARG A 56 8.38 0.88 -0.93
N ILE A 57 8.36 -0.21 -1.69
CA ILE A 57 8.07 -0.17 -3.12
C ILE A 57 6.62 0.27 -3.34
N ALA A 58 5.70 -0.18 -2.47
CA ALA A 58 4.29 0.20 -2.41
C ALA A 58 3.68 0.47 -3.80
N LEU A 59 3.84 -0.52 -4.69
CA LEU A 59 3.33 -0.44 -6.06
C LEU A 59 1.80 -0.50 -6.06
N GLY A 60 1.19 0.31 -6.95
CA GLY A 60 -0.25 0.30 -7.15
C GLY A 60 -0.94 1.57 -6.67
N TYR A 61 -2.25 1.52 -6.74
CA TYR A 61 -3.16 2.60 -6.35
C TYR A 61 -4.10 2.11 -5.28
N ILE A 62 -4.53 3.04 -4.45
CA ILE A 62 -5.54 2.84 -3.43
C ILE A 62 -6.64 3.89 -3.58
N THR A 63 -7.83 3.51 -3.18
CA THR A 63 -8.96 4.41 -2.97
C THR A 63 -9.07 4.69 -1.47
N VAL A 64 -8.98 5.95 -1.10
CA VAL A 64 -9.17 6.41 0.28
C VAL A 64 -10.54 7.04 0.38
N ASN A 65 -11.40 6.44 1.19
CA ASN A 65 -12.72 6.96 1.52
C ASN A 65 -12.64 7.68 2.85
N VAL A 66 -13.08 8.93 2.86
CA VAL A 66 -13.09 9.79 4.06
C VAL A 66 -14.51 10.20 4.35
N ILE A 67 -14.94 10.01 5.58
CA ILE A 67 -16.21 10.50 6.09
C ILE A 67 -15.88 11.51 7.18
N THR A 68 -16.26 12.78 6.98
CA THR A 68 -16.00 13.86 7.95
C THR A 68 -16.79 13.65 9.23
N LYS A 69 -16.28 14.17 10.34
CA LYS A 69 -17.01 14.16 11.61
C LYS A 69 -18.27 15.04 11.52
N GLU A 70 -18.13 16.19 10.89
CA GLU A 70 -19.20 17.17 10.66
C GLU A 70 -19.23 17.57 9.20
N TYR A 71 -20.30 18.24 8.77
CA TYR A 71 -20.41 18.77 7.42
C TYR A 71 -19.35 19.85 7.19
N ASN A 72 -18.42 19.58 6.28
CA ASN A 72 -17.32 20.48 5.95
C ASN A 72 -17.16 20.60 4.43
N LEU A 73 -17.57 21.72 3.87
CA LEU A 73 -17.49 22.03 2.43
C LEU A 73 -16.06 22.32 1.96
N ASP A 74 -15.17 22.75 2.84
CA ASP A 74 -13.83 23.19 2.48
C ASP A 74 -12.84 22.03 2.40
N LEU A 75 -13.07 20.94 3.14
CA LEU A 75 -12.16 19.79 3.16
C LEU A 75 -11.86 19.24 1.75
N PRO A 76 -12.84 19.03 0.85
CA PRO A 76 -12.56 18.58 -0.50
C PRO A 76 -11.61 19.49 -1.27
N ASN A 77 -11.76 20.82 -1.11
CA ASN A 77 -10.92 21.81 -1.79
C ASN A 77 -9.51 21.82 -1.22
N GLN A 78 -9.36 21.77 0.08
CA GLN A 78 -8.06 21.69 0.73
C GLN A 78 -7.27 20.44 0.27
N ILE A 79 -7.94 19.29 0.15
CA ILE A 79 -7.30 18.07 -0.36
C ILE A 79 -6.96 18.18 -1.86
N ARG A 80 -7.78 18.86 -2.66
CA ARG A 80 -7.47 19.17 -4.08
C ARG A 80 -6.26 20.08 -4.21
N ASP A 81 -6.12 21.08 -3.36
CA ASP A 81 -4.99 22.02 -3.33
C ASP A 81 -3.67 21.31 -2.98
N LEU A 82 -3.74 20.23 -2.21
CA LEU A 82 -2.60 19.33 -1.94
C LEU A 82 -2.22 18.46 -3.15
N GLY A 83 -2.97 18.55 -4.26
CA GLY A 83 -2.70 17.86 -5.50
C GLY A 83 -3.39 16.50 -5.64
N TYR A 84 -4.41 16.19 -4.86
CA TYR A 84 -5.17 14.94 -4.98
C TYR A 84 -6.45 15.11 -5.81
N GLY A 85 -6.81 14.09 -6.59
CA GLY A 85 -8.13 14.01 -7.22
C GLY A 85 -9.17 13.59 -6.20
N VAL A 86 -10.16 14.45 -5.96
CA VAL A 86 -11.20 14.22 -4.94
C VAL A 86 -12.57 14.28 -5.56
N THR A 87 -13.34 13.22 -5.42
CA THR A 87 -14.79 13.23 -5.61
C THR A 87 -15.45 13.33 -4.25
N SER A 88 -16.43 14.23 -4.09
CA SER A 88 -17.11 14.44 -2.82
C SER A 88 -18.62 14.52 -3.01
N TRP A 89 -19.34 14.04 -2.02
CA TRP A 89 -20.81 14.12 -1.96
C TRP A 89 -21.30 14.21 -0.53
N LEU A 90 -22.53 14.70 -0.38
CA LEU A 90 -23.21 14.76 0.89
C LEU A 90 -23.68 13.37 1.31
N ALA A 91 -23.45 13.01 2.54
CA ALA A 91 -23.89 11.77 3.14
C ALA A 91 -24.67 12.04 4.43
N ASN A 92 -25.71 11.26 4.69
CA ASN A 92 -26.47 11.33 5.93
C ASN A 92 -25.91 10.30 6.94
N GLY A 93 -25.31 10.80 8.00
CA GLY A 93 -24.88 9.99 9.13
C GLY A 93 -25.97 9.89 10.21
N ARG A 94 -25.69 9.09 11.26
CA ARG A 94 -26.61 8.94 12.40
C ARG A 94 -26.89 10.26 13.11
N ASP A 95 -25.86 11.12 13.21
CA ASP A 95 -25.90 12.34 14.01
C ASP A 95 -26.01 13.60 13.14
N GLY A 96 -26.37 13.44 11.85
CA GLY A 96 -26.56 14.56 10.90
C GLY A 96 -25.80 14.39 9.59
N GLU A 97 -25.74 15.48 8.83
CA GLU A 97 -25.07 15.52 7.53
C GLU A 97 -23.56 15.47 7.67
N ARG A 98 -22.93 14.75 6.77
CA ARG A 98 -21.48 14.58 6.69
C ARG A 98 -21.02 14.71 5.25
N MET A 99 -19.75 15.07 5.04
CA MET A 99 -19.16 15.04 3.73
C MET A 99 -18.43 13.69 3.55
N MET A 100 -18.70 13.03 2.43
CA MET A 100 -17.95 11.85 2.03
C MET A 100 -17.03 12.19 0.87
N LEU A 101 -15.76 11.79 0.96
CA LEU A 101 -14.75 11.98 -0.07
C LEU A 101 -14.22 10.65 -0.53
N GLU A 102 -14.02 10.53 -1.84
CA GLU A 102 -13.30 9.42 -2.46
C GLU A 102 -12.06 9.96 -3.16
N ILE A 103 -10.91 9.44 -2.78
CA ILE A 103 -9.60 9.93 -3.22
C ILE A 103 -8.82 8.75 -3.79
N LEU A 104 -8.53 8.76 -5.10
CA LEU A 104 -7.66 7.79 -5.71
C LEU A 104 -6.22 8.31 -5.68
N THR A 105 -5.31 7.55 -5.08
CA THR A 105 -3.90 7.93 -4.98
C THR A 105 -2.97 6.73 -5.11
N GLN A 106 -1.68 7.00 -5.30
CA GLN A 106 -0.66 5.94 -5.25
C GLN A 106 -0.48 5.44 -3.81
N ARG A 107 -0.35 4.13 -3.63
CA ARG A 107 -0.18 3.49 -2.31
C ARG A 107 0.95 4.11 -1.47
N LYS A 108 2.05 4.53 -2.12
CA LYS A 108 3.16 5.22 -1.43
C LYS A 108 2.78 6.54 -0.76
N ASN A 109 1.70 7.19 -1.21
CA ASN A 109 1.22 8.47 -0.67
C ASN A 109 0.18 8.29 0.45
N GLU A 110 -0.27 7.07 0.72
CA GLU A 110 -1.33 6.76 1.69
C GLU A 110 -1.05 7.38 3.06
N ARG A 111 0.11 7.09 3.64
CA ARG A 111 0.48 7.58 4.98
C ARG A 111 0.54 9.11 5.04
N LYS A 112 0.98 9.76 3.96
CA LYS A 112 1.03 11.22 3.87
C LYS A 112 -0.36 11.81 3.82
N LEU A 113 -1.21 11.26 2.93
CA LEU A 113 -2.60 11.70 2.79
C LEU A 113 -3.38 11.51 4.10
N TYR A 114 -3.21 10.38 4.76
CA TYR A 114 -3.84 10.08 6.04
C TYR A 114 -3.52 11.14 7.11
N LYS A 115 -2.24 11.51 7.26
CA LYS A 115 -1.81 12.55 8.19
C LYS A 115 -2.44 13.90 7.86
N GLN A 116 -2.44 14.29 6.58
CA GLN A 116 -3.01 15.56 6.12
C GLN A 116 -4.52 15.65 6.40
N ILE A 117 -5.25 14.53 6.21
CA ILE A 117 -6.68 14.52 6.51
C ILE A 117 -6.93 14.66 8.02
N ILE A 118 -6.19 13.97 8.86
CA ILE A 118 -6.33 14.05 10.32
C ILE A 118 -5.95 15.44 10.85
N GLU A 119 -4.97 16.11 10.24
CA GLU A 119 -4.60 17.48 10.60
C GLU A 119 -5.74 18.48 10.33
N ILE A 120 -6.59 18.21 9.32
CA ILE A 120 -7.73 19.09 8.96
C ILE A 120 -9.00 18.68 9.72
N ASP A 121 -9.27 17.41 9.86
CA ASP A 121 -10.42 16.82 10.58
C ASP A 121 -9.96 15.62 11.42
N GLU A 122 -9.64 15.88 12.68
CA GLU A 122 -9.15 14.86 13.63
C GLU A 122 -10.19 13.74 13.85
N GLY A 123 -11.47 14.05 13.68
CA GLY A 123 -12.57 13.09 13.86
C GLY A 123 -13.00 12.37 12.58
N ALA A 124 -12.30 12.57 11.46
CA ALA A 124 -12.64 11.91 10.21
C ALA A 124 -12.48 10.40 10.29
N PHE A 125 -13.47 9.68 9.74
CA PHE A 125 -13.36 8.23 9.55
C PHE A 125 -12.76 7.94 8.19
N ILE A 126 -11.61 7.25 8.15
CA ILE A 126 -10.82 7.02 6.94
C ILE A 126 -10.69 5.52 6.71
N VAL A 127 -11.04 5.08 5.50
CA VAL A 127 -10.90 3.69 5.06
C VAL A 127 -10.16 3.65 3.74
N SER A 128 -9.08 2.88 3.68
CA SER A 128 -8.35 2.60 2.44
C SER A 128 -8.73 1.25 1.87
N SER A 129 -8.88 1.17 0.55
CA SER A 129 -9.13 -0.07 -0.18
C SER A 129 -8.34 -0.13 -1.47
N GLU A 130 -7.96 -1.35 -1.88
CA GLU A 130 -7.27 -1.56 -3.15
C GLU A 130 -8.29 -1.83 -4.27
N PRO A 131 -8.36 -0.97 -5.30
CA PRO A 131 -9.25 -1.21 -6.43
C PRO A 131 -8.73 -2.38 -7.29
N LYS A 132 -9.60 -3.31 -7.63
CA LYS A 132 -9.24 -4.45 -8.51
C LYS A 132 -8.95 -4.01 -9.96
N GLN A 133 -9.65 -3.00 -10.43
CA GLN A 133 -9.51 -2.42 -11.77
C GLN A 133 -9.75 -0.92 -11.71
N ILE A 134 -9.01 -0.17 -12.52
CA ILE A 134 -9.18 1.26 -12.68
C ILE A 134 -9.32 1.53 -14.18
N HIS A 135 -10.40 2.20 -14.57
CA HIS A 135 -10.63 2.66 -15.94
C HIS A 135 -11.10 4.11 -15.93
N GLY A 136 -10.35 4.98 -16.59
CA GLY A 136 -10.62 6.42 -16.58
C GLY A 136 -10.18 7.10 -15.27
N GLY A 137 -10.69 8.30 -15.03
CA GLY A 137 -10.41 9.09 -13.85
C GLY A 137 -9.46 10.27 -14.09
N PHE A 138 -9.38 11.16 -13.10
CA PHE A 138 -8.51 12.31 -13.12
C PHE A 138 -7.10 11.90 -12.66
N TRP A 139 -6.21 11.73 -13.62
CA TRP A 139 -4.80 11.48 -13.33
C TRP A 139 -4.11 12.81 -13.10
N ILE A 140 -3.65 13.06 -11.91
CA ILE A 140 -2.75 14.19 -11.66
C ILE A 140 -1.48 13.92 -12.45
N LYS A 141 -1.34 14.56 -13.61
CA LYS A 141 -0.03 14.74 -14.23
C LYS A 141 0.84 15.39 -13.17
N GLN A 142 1.95 14.72 -12.82
CA GLN A 142 2.91 15.23 -11.84
C GLN A 142 2.98 16.74 -11.93
N VAL A 143 2.67 17.43 -10.84
CA VAL A 143 3.00 18.83 -10.69
C VAL A 143 4.51 18.90 -10.86
N ARG A 144 4.96 19.27 -12.05
CA ARG A 144 6.36 19.62 -12.30
C ARG A 144 6.66 20.76 -11.35
N LYS A 145 7.68 20.52 -10.50
CA LYS A 145 8.34 21.60 -9.78
C LYS A 145 8.85 22.66 -10.73
#